data_d5292e38da74500d691425b79aa9fe8c
#
_entry.id   d5292e38da74500d691425b79aa9fe8c
#
_cell.length_a   1.000
_cell.length_b   1.000
_cell.length_c   1.000
_cell.angle_alpha   90.00
_cell.angle_beta   90.00
_cell.angle_gamma   90.00
#
_symmetry.space_group_name_H-M   'P 1'
#
loop_
_entity.id
_entity.type
_entity.pdbx_description
1 polymer ?
#
loop_
_entity_poly.entity_id
_entity_poly.type
_entity_poly.pdbx_seq_one_letter_code
_entity_poly.pdbx_strand_id
1 'polypeptide(L)'
;VKAEDQVRNDISIEGRKFSGNAQCRQQGRLMHHGTILFDTNLEDMEQALTVDSAKISSKGVKSVRSRVTNISEHLSSPVSIKEFQDILSNTIEENRERRELSSTELSIVESMRDNKFRRWEWVYGFSPPFNVRKSQRFDWGSIDFRINVKKGLITNCKIYGDFFATGDI
;
A
#
# COMPACT_ATOMS: atom_id res chain seq x y z
N VAL A 1 16.72 7.50 17.60
CA VAL A 1 15.51 6.66 17.56
C VAL A 1 15.92 5.22 17.27
N LYS A 2 15.43 4.26 18.07
CA LYS A 2 15.67 2.84 17.84
C LYS A 2 14.48 2.25 17.09
N ALA A 3 14.70 1.92 15.82
CA ALA A 3 13.74 1.17 15.02
C ALA A 3 13.92 -0.33 15.22
N GLU A 4 12.83 -1.07 15.22
CA GLU A 4 12.80 -2.51 15.39
C GLU A 4 12.08 -3.17 14.23
N ASP A 5 12.68 -4.21 13.68
CA ASP A 5 12.04 -5.05 12.66
C ASP A 5 11.02 -5.97 13.33
N GLN A 6 9.80 -5.95 12.83
CA GLN A 6 8.71 -6.78 13.33
C GLN A 6 8.49 -7.98 12.42
N VAL A 7 7.88 -9.03 12.96
CA VAL A 7 7.54 -10.23 12.20
C VAL A 7 6.72 -9.87 10.95
N ARG A 8 7.20 -10.23 9.78
CA ARG A 8 6.70 -10.08 8.41
C ARG A 8 7.27 -8.86 7.68
N ASN A 9 6.61 -7.69 7.73
CA ASN A 9 6.89 -6.57 6.82
C ASN A 9 6.72 -5.20 7.47
N ASP A 10 6.62 -5.16 8.79
CA ASP A 10 6.42 -3.94 9.55
C ASP A 10 7.72 -3.51 10.23
N ILE A 11 7.99 -2.20 10.24
CA ILE A 11 9.04 -1.60 11.07
C ILE A 11 8.36 -0.72 12.12
N SER A 12 8.81 -0.82 13.36
CA SER A 12 8.18 -0.17 14.49
C SER A 12 9.16 0.59 15.37
N ILE A 13 8.63 1.53 16.13
CA ILE A 13 9.29 2.23 17.23
C ILE A 13 8.42 1.97 18.44
N GLU A 14 9.02 1.43 19.53
CA GLU A 14 8.31 1.10 20.78
C GLU A 14 7.05 0.25 20.56
N GLY A 15 7.14 -0.72 19.64
CA GLY A 15 6.04 -1.62 19.30
C GLY A 15 4.93 -1.00 18.44
N ARG A 16 5.02 0.28 18.08
CA ARG A 16 4.09 0.97 17.17
C ARG A 16 4.67 1.07 15.77
N LYS A 17 3.93 0.61 14.78
CA LYS A 17 4.33 0.59 13.38
C LYS A 17 4.43 2.01 12.82
N PHE A 18 5.53 2.31 12.14
CA PHE A 18 5.67 3.53 11.34
C PHE A 18 5.92 3.25 9.84
N SER A 19 6.29 2.00 9.50
CA SER A 19 6.54 1.60 8.11
C SER A 19 5.95 0.24 7.83
N GLY A 20 5.38 0.08 6.64
CA GLY A 20 4.94 -1.19 6.08
C GLY A 20 5.58 -1.40 4.72
N ASN A 21 6.12 -2.61 4.48
CA ASN A 21 6.94 -2.90 3.33
C ASN A 21 6.41 -4.09 2.55
N ALA A 22 6.68 -4.11 1.24
CA ALA A 22 6.42 -5.27 0.40
C ALA A 22 7.53 -5.44 -0.64
N GLN A 23 7.79 -6.67 -1.00
CA GLN A 23 8.80 -7.03 -2.00
C GLN A 23 8.21 -7.96 -3.05
N CYS A 24 8.62 -7.75 -4.30
CA CYS A 24 8.31 -8.64 -5.40
C CYS A 24 9.59 -8.94 -6.17
N ARG A 25 9.85 -10.22 -6.44
CA ARG A 25 10.96 -10.66 -7.28
C ARG A 25 10.43 -11.22 -8.60
N GLN A 26 10.81 -10.59 -9.71
CA GLN A 26 10.43 -11.01 -11.03
C GLN A 26 11.60 -10.86 -12.01
N GLN A 27 11.84 -11.86 -12.84
CA GLN A 27 12.89 -11.85 -13.88
C GLN A 27 14.28 -11.47 -13.34
N GLY A 28 14.66 -11.98 -12.17
CA GLY A 28 15.95 -11.68 -11.53
C GLY A 28 16.07 -10.29 -10.92
N ARG A 29 15.02 -9.47 -10.96
CA ARG A 29 14.95 -8.13 -10.34
C ARG A 29 14.15 -8.19 -9.06
N LEU A 30 14.55 -7.40 -8.07
CA LEU A 30 13.81 -7.18 -6.83
C LEU A 30 13.19 -5.78 -6.86
N MET A 31 11.88 -5.72 -6.69
CA MET A 31 11.17 -4.47 -6.40
C MET A 31 10.84 -4.47 -4.90
N HIS A 32 11.27 -3.44 -4.21
CA HIS A 32 10.89 -3.16 -2.83
C HIS A 32 10.15 -1.84 -2.77
N HIS A 33 9.01 -1.81 -2.10
CA HIS A 33 8.30 -0.58 -1.81
C HIS A 33 7.75 -0.59 -0.39
N GLY A 34 7.52 0.58 0.14
CA GLY A 34 6.95 0.74 1.47
C GLY A 34 6.41 2.13 1.69
N THR A 35 5.80 2.30 2.85
CA THR A 35 5.29 3.58 3.33
C THR A 35 6.02 3.95 4.61
N ILE A 36 6.22 5.23 4.85
CA ILE A 36 6.77 5.78 6.09
C ILE A 36 5.79 6.82 6.62
N LEU A 37 5.34 6.64 7.85
CA LEU A 37 4.58 7.65 8.59
C LEU A 37 5.60 8.61 9.22
N PHE A 38 5.71 9.80 8.66
CA PHE A 38 6.65 10.80 9.15
C PHE A 38 5.96 11.82 10.07
N ASP A 39 4.96 12.54 9.55
CA ASP A 39 4.17 13.56 10.26
C ASP A 39 2.72 13.54 9.73
N THR A 40 2.13 12.37 9.69
CA THR A 40 0.79 12.12 9.16
C THR A 40 -0.25 12.48 10.22
N ASN A 41 -1.33 13.14 9.83
CA ASN A 41 -2.49 13.24 10.71
C ASN A 41 -3.12 11.85 10.87
N LEU A 42 -2.85 11.21 12.01
CA LEU A 42 -3.29 9.85 12.29
C LEU A 42 -4.82 9.76 12.49
N GLU A 43 -5.48 10.85 12.84
CA GLU A 43 -6.92 10.91 12.99
C GLU A 43 -7.61 10.90 11.61
N ASP A 44 -7.16 11.74 10.70
CA ASP A 44 -7.64 11.75 9.30
C ASP A 44 -7.36 10.40 8.62
N MET A 45 -6.20 9.81 8.89
CA MET A 45 -5.86 8.49 8.37
C MET A 45 -6.84 7.42 8.89
N GLU A 46 -7.18 7.42 10.18
CA GLU A 46 -8.13 6.47 10.76
C GLU A 46 -9.53 6.62 10.15
N GLN A 47 -9.98 7.85 9.92
CA GLN A 47 -11.26 8.13 9.28
C GLN A 47 -11.30 7.71 7.80
N ALA A 48 -10.18 7.87 7.07
CA ALA A 48 -10.08 7.48 5.67
C ALA A 48 -10.00 5.96 5.45
N LEU A 49 -9.55 5.21 6.46
CA LEU A 49 -9.38 3.77 6.38
C LEU A 49 -10.69 3.05 6.76
N THR A 50 -11.29 2.37 5.79
CA THR A 50 -12.36 1.39 6.07
C THR A 50 -11.72 0.11 6.60
N VAL A 51 -11.55 0.03 7.92
CA VAL A 51 -10.91 -1.13 8.54
C VAL A 51 -11.93 -2.27 8.70
N ASP A 52 -11.58 -3.43 8.18
CA ASP A 52 -12.38 -4.65 8.38
C ASP A 52 -12.43 -4.99 9.88
N SER A 53 -13.64 -5.03 10.44
CA SER A 53 -13.90 -5.35 11.85
C SER A 53 -13.28 -6.69 12.28
N ALA A 54 -13.18 -7.66 11.37
CA ALA A 54 -12.54 -8.94 11.61
C ALA A 54 -11.01 -8.80 11.84
N LYS A 55 -10.36 -7.82 11.21
CA LYS A 55 -8.93 -7.52 11.45
C LYS A 55 -8.69 -6.82 12.78
N ILE A 56 -9.65 -6.06 13.27
CA ILE A 56 -9.57 -5.40 14.58
C ILE A 56 -9.75 -6.44 15.69
N SER A 57 -10.77 -7.29 15.59
CA SER A 57 -11.11 -8.28 16.63
C SER A 57 -10.03 -9.36 16.78
N SER A 58 -9.40 -9.79 15.70
CA SER A 58 -8.37 -10.84 15.73
C SER A 58 -7.04 -10.43 16.41
N LYS A 59 -6.79 -9.13 16.55
CA LYS A 59 -5.55 -8.59 17.14
C LYS A 59 -5.73 -7.96 18.52
N GLY A 60 -6.95 -7.99 19.09
CA GLY A 60 -7.24 -7.48 20.46
C GLY A 60 -7.04 -5.97 20.66
N VAL A 61 -6.91 -5.20 19.59
CA VAL A 61 -6.60 -3.75 19.61
C VAL A 61 -7.80 -2.95 19.15
N LYS A 62 -8.18 -1.94 19.92
CA LYS A 62 -9.43 -1.17 19.72
C LYS A 62 -9.39 -0.16 18.57
N SER A 63 -8.21 0.31 18.11
CA SER A 63 -8.12 1.30 17.02
C SER A 63 -6.84 1.14 16.17
N VAL A 64 -6.86 1.70 14.97
CA VAL A 64 -5.67 1.79 14.08
C VAL A 64 -4.63 2.70 14.72
N ARG A 65 -5.07 3.84 15.29
CA ARG A 65 -4.22 4.85 15.92
C ARG A 65 -3.30 4.29 17.01
N SER A 66 -3.80 3.33 17.82
CA SER A 66 -2.98 2.74 18.90
C SER A 66 -1.86 1.82 18.42
N ARG A 67 -1.85 1.47 17.13
CA ARG A 67 -0.87 0.55 16.50
C ARG A 67 0.18 1.23 15.67
N VAL A 68 0.02 2.51 15.38
CA VAL A 68 0.91 3.28 14.50
C VAL A 68 1.50 4.48 15.22
N THR A 69 2.60 5.01 14.69
CA THR A 69 3.23 6.24 15.16
C THR A 69 3.90 6.97 14.00
N ASN A 70 4.11 8.26 14.15
CA ASN A 70 4.93 9.05 13.24
C ASN A 70 6.40 9.05 13.68
N ILE A 71 7.33 9.11 12.75
CA ILE A 71 8.75 9.29 13.07
C ILE A 71 8.99 10.63 13.77
N SER A 72 8.29 11.69 13.35
CA SER A 72 8.41 13.05 13.90
C SER A 72 8.24 13.09 15.43
N GLU A 73 7.36 12.25 15.99
CA GLU A 73 7.10 12.14 17.42
C GLU A 73 8.30 11.65 18.24
N HIS A 74 9.26 10.99 17.60
CA HIS A 74 10.41 10.34 18.24
C HIS A 74 11.75 11.05 17.96
N LEU A 75 11.73 12.15 17.19
CA LEU A 75 12.94 12.93 16.92
C LEU A 75 13.29 13.85 18.08
N SER A 76 14.58 14.00 18.35
CA SER A 76 15.07 14.89 19.40
C SER A 76 14.94 16.39 19.06
N SER A 77 14.83 16.71 17.77
CA SER A 77 14.57 18.05 17.26
C SER A 77 13.62 18.01 16.07
N PRO A 78 12.79 19.03 15.88
CA PRO A 78 11.90 19.10 14.72
C PRO A 78 12.68 19.05 13.42
N VAL A 79 12.20 18.27 12.47
CA VAL A 79 12.71 18.13 11.10
C VAL A 79 11.53 18.29 10.16
N SER A 80 11.67 19.08 9.11
CA SER A 80 10.62 19.19 8.09
C SER A 80 10.56 17.95 7.22
N ILE A 81 9.42 17.72 6.58
CA ILE A 81 9.26 16.60 5.63
C ILE A 81 10.29 16.69 4.50
N LYS A 82 10.64 17.88 4.05
CA LYS A 82 11.62 18.10 3.00
C LYS A 82 13.02 17.70 3.45
N GLU A 83 13.45 18.13 4.62
CA GLU A 83 14.74 17.74 5.20
C GLU A 83 14.80 16.22 5.42
N PHE A 84 13.72 15.61 5.91
CA PHE A 84 13.65 14.16 6.07
C PHE A 84 13.80 13.42 4.72
N GLN A 85 13.12 13.90 3.67
CA GLN A 85 13.25 13.35 2.31
C GLN A 85 14.68 13.47 1.77
N ASP A 86 15.32 14.61 1.99
CA ASP A 86 16.69 14.85 1.53
C ASP A 86 17.68 13.93 2.29
N ILE A 87 17.53 13.77 3.60
CA ILE A 87 18.33 12.82 4.40
C ILE A 87 18.15 11.39 3.88
N LEU A 88 16.90 10.97 3.67
CA LEU A 88 16.59 9.63 3.19
C LEU A 88 17.16 9.37 1.80
N SER A 89 16.99 10.33 0.88
CA SER A 89 17.55 10.25 -0.47
C SER A 89 19.07 10.13 -0.44
N ASN A 90 19.74 10.99 0.31
CA ASN A 90 21.20 10.96 0.44
C ASN A 90 21.72 9.63 1.02
N THR A 91 21.02 9.08 2.02
CA THR A 91 21.35 7.78 2.62
C THR A 91 21.23 6.63 1.62
N ILE A 92 20.20 6.66 0.75
CA ILE A 92 19.96 5.64 -0.27
C ILE A 92 20.96 5.79 -1.43
N GLU A 93 21.33 7.04 -1.75
CA GLU A 93 22.19 7.38 -2.89
C GLU A 93 23.70 7.27 -2.61
N GLU A 94 24.13 6.93 -1.40
CA GLU A 94 25.51 7.00 -0.91
C GLU A 94 26.58 6.35 -1.84
N ASN A 95 26.12 5.56 -2.82
CA ASN A 95 26.99 4.96 -3.85
C ASN A 95 26.30 4.87 -5.23
N ARG A 96 25.39 5.78 -5.56
CA ARG A 96 24.61 5.73 -6.80
C ARG A 96 24.67 7.06 -7.53
N GLU A 97 24.79 6.98 -8.82
CA GLU A 97 24.76 8.13 -9.71
C GLU A 97 23.30 8.61 -9.88
N ARG A 98 23.03 9.86 -9.53
CA ARG A 98 21.72 10.49 -9.76
C ARG A 98 21.60 10.81 -11.25
N ARG A 99 20.51 10.36 -11.86
CA ARG A 99 20.21 10.63 -13.27
C ARG A 99 18.89 11.39 -13.39
N GLU A 100 18.89 12.43 -14.16
CA GLU A 100 17.66 13.08 -14.60
C GLU A 100 17.10 12.42 -15.87
N LEU A 101 15.77 12.45 -16.02
CA LEU A 101 15.13 11.96 -17.22
C LEU A 101 15.37 12.94 -18.38
N SER A 102 15.72 12.41 -19.54
CA SER A 102 15.82 13.18 -20.79
C SER A 102 14.43 13.68 -21.24
N SER A 103 14.41 14.68 -22.11
CA SER A 103 13.16 15.19 -22.70
C SER A 103 12.35 14.09 -23.44
N THR A 104 13.04 13.15 -24.09
CA THR A 104 12.41 12.01 -24.76
C THR A 104 11.76 11.07 -23.74
N GLU A 105 12.43 10.77 -22.64
CA GLU A 105 11.88 9.93 -21.56
C GLU A 105 10.68 10.61 -20.88
N LEU A 106 10.75 11.93 -20.66
CA LEU A 106 9.62 12.70 -20.13
C LEU A 106 8.42 12.64 -21.08
N SER A 107 8.62 12.76 -22.38
CA SER A 107 7.53 12.60 -23.37
C SER A 107 6.90 11.22 -23.33
N ILE A 108 7.68 10.16 -23.11
CA ILE A 108 7.17 8.79 -22.92
C ILE A 108 6.34 8.69 -21.64
N VAL A 109 6.82 9.25 -20.53
CA VAL A 109 6.09 9.30 -19.27
C VAL A 109 4.75 10.02 -19.42
N GLU A 110 4.73 11.17 -20.09
CA GLU A 110 3.50 11.92 -20.37
C GLU A 110 2.53 11.13 -21.23
N SER A 111 3.02 10.48 -22.28
CA SER A 111 2.21 9.60 -23.12
C SER A 111 1.62 8.44 -22.33
N MET A 112 2.39 7.79 -21.48
CA MET A 112 1.89 6.72 -20.60
C MET A 112 0.85 7.24 -19.60
N ARG A 113 1.08 8.43 -19.01
CA ARG A 113 0.10 9.09 -18.14
C ARG A 113 -1.24 9.25 -18.84
N ASP A 114 -1.23 9.83 -20.05
CA ASP A 114 -2.46 10.21 -20.74
C ASP A 114 -3.16 9.01 -21.41
N ASN A 115 -2.40 8.07 -21.95
CA ASN A 115 -2.94 6.89 -22.63
C ASN A 115 -3.32 5.74 -21.68
N LYS A 116 -2.87 5.74 -20.44
CA LYS A 116 -3.16 4.67 -19.48
C LYS A 116 -3.63 5.21 -18.14
N PHE A 117 -2.77 5.89 -17.40
CA PHE A 117 -2.98 6.14 -15.97
C PHE A 117 -4.09 7.17 -15.66
N ARG A 118 -4.38 8.10 -16.56
CA ARG A 118 -5.51 9.05 -16.47
C ARG A 118 -6.81 8.54 -17.00
N ARG A 119 -6.82 7.42 -17.71
CA ARG A 119 -8.04 6.91 -18.33
C ARG A 119 -8.99 6.37 -17.27
N TRP A 120 -10.29 6.57 -17.53
CA TRP A 120 -11.36 6.11 -16.65
C TRP A 120 -11.28 4.58 -16.42
N GLU A 121 -10.97 3.83 -17.47
CA GLU A 121 -10.84 2.36 -17.41
C GLU A 121 -9.75 1.93 -16.44
N TRP A 122 -8.63 2.67 -16.34
CA TRP A 122 -7.57 2.39 -15.39
C TRP A 122 -7.94 2.79 -13.97
N VAL A 123 -8.56 3.97 -13.79
CA VAL A 123 -8.83 4.52 -12.46
C VAL A 123 -10.04 3.84 -11.81
N TYR A 124 -11.10 3.58 -12.60
CA TYR A 124 -12.40 3.10 -12.10
C TYR A 124 -12.89 1.81 -12.75
N GLY A 125 -12.51 1.55 -14.00
CA GLY A 125 -13.06 0.47 -14.81
C GLY A 125 -12.74 -0.95 -14.32
N PHE A 126 -11.71 -1.11 -13.47
CA PHE A 126 -11.37 -2.39 -12.82
C PHE A 126 -12.32 -2.76 -11.66
N SER A 127 -13.25 -1.86 -11.32
CA SER A 127 -14.27 -2.12 -10.31
C SER A 127 -15.66 -2.27 -10.95
N PRO A 128 -15.92 -3.36 -11.69
CA PRO A 128 -17.20 -3.55 -12.37
C PRO A 128 -18.33 -3.65 -11.33
N PRO A 129 -19.55 -3.22 -11.70
CA PRO A 129 -20.71 -3.30 -10.80
C PRO A 129 -20.99 -4.76 -10.42
N PHE A 130 -21.38 -4.97 -9.18
CA PHE A 130 -21.79 -6.28 -8.66
C PHE A 130 -23.06 -6.12 -7.78
N ASN A 131 -23.87 -7.14 -7.72
CA ASN A 131 -25.07 -7.20 -6.88
C ASN A 131 -25.02 -8.32 -5.84
N VAL A 132 -24.02 -9.20 -5.92
CA VAL A 132 -23.75 -10.24 -4.93
C VAL A 132 -22.28 -10.14 -4.49
N ARG A 133 -22.08 -10.11 -3.19
CA ARG A 133 -20.74 -10.18 -2.59
C ARG A 133 -20.68 -11.34 -1.60
N LYS A 134 -19.63 -12.14 -1.70
CA LYS A 134 -19.28 -13.20 -0.74
C LYS A 134 -17.82 -13.06 -0.37
N SER A 135 -17.51 -12.95 0.91
CA SER A 135 -16.13 -12.94 1.38
C SER A 135 -15.91 -13.94 2.50
N GLN A 136 -14.75 -14.56 2.50
CA GLN A 136 -14.35 -15.55 3.49
C GLN A 136 -12.87 -15.37 3.83
N ARG A 137 -12.56 -15.46 5.14
CA ARG A 137 -11.18 -15.53 5.62
C ARG A 137 -10.79 -16.96 5.91
N PHE A 138 -9.58 -17.29 5.48
CA PHE A 138 -8.89 -18.57 5.71
C PHE A 138 -7.56 -18.29 6.43
N ASP A 139 -6.88 -19.32 6.91
CA ASP A 139 -5.58 -19.19 7.59
C ASP A 139 -4.48 -18.61 6.67
N TRP A 140 -4.58 -18.89 5.38
CA TRP A 140 -3.65 -18.42 4.35
C TRP A 140 -4.01 -17.07 3.72
N GLY A 141 -5.18 -16.49 4.02
CA GLY A 141 -5.62 -15.23 3.44
C GLY A 141 -7.13 -15.07 3.37
N SER A 142 -7.60 -14.05 2.69
CA SER A 142 -9.02 -13.80 2.45
C SER A 142 -9.36 -13.81 0.97
N ILE A 143 -10.58 -14.25 0.66
CA ILE A 143 -11.17 -14.18 -0.68
C ILE A 143 -12.42 -13.31 -0.62
N ASP A 144 -12.61 -12.43 -1.62
CA ASP A 144 -13.79 -11.59 -1.81
C ASP A 144 -14.30 -11.78 -3.24
N PHE A 145 -15.42 -12.48 -3.39
CA PHE A 145 -16.12 -12.66 -4.66
C PHE A 145 -17.10 -11.50 -4.87
N ARG A 146 -16.98 -10.83 -6.00
CA ARG A 146 -17.92 -9.81 -6.47
C ARG A 146 -18.56 -10.28 -7.77
N ILE A 147 -19.84 -10.60 -7.68
CA ILE A 147 -20.59 -11.31 -8.73
C ILE A 147 -21.71 -10.42 -9.22
N ASN A 148 -21.88 -10.30 -10.52
CA ASN A 148 -23.06 -9.67 -11.10
C ASN A 148 -23.98 -10.75 -11.66
N VAL A 149 -25.19 -10.84 -11.07
CA VAL A 149 -26.21 -11.82 -11.45
C VAL A 149 -27.36 -11.09 -12.13
N LYS A 150 -27.75 -11.52 -13.32
CA LYS A 150 -28.96 -11.03 -14.05
C LYS A 150 -29.82 -12.22 -14.43
N LYS A 151 -31.11 -12.16 -14.09
CA LYS A 151 -32.09 -13.22 -14.38
C LYS A 151 -31.61 -14.64 -13.98
N GLY A 152 -30.96 -14.76 -12.81
CA GLY A 152 -30.44 -16.03 -12.29
C GLY A 152 -29.13 -16.52 -12.91
N LEU A 153 -28.55 -15.78 -13.86
CA LEU A 153 -27.28 -16.12 -14.52
C LEU A 153 -26.16 -15.19 -14.07
N ILE A 154 -24.99 -15.75 -13.83
CA ILE A 154 -23.75 -14.98 -13.55
C ILE A 154 -23.30 -14.35 -14.85
N THR A 155 -23.29 -13.00 -14.90
CA THR A 155 -22.84 -12.23 -16.06
C THR A 155 -21.41 -11.71 -15.90
N ASN A 156 -20.94 -11.57 -14.67
CA ASN A 156 -19.57 -11.17 -14.35
C ASN A 156 -19.20 -11.71 -12.97
N CYS A 157 -17.92 -12.11 -12.80
CA CYS A 157 -17.36 -12.49 -11.51
C CYS A 157 -15.94 -11.93 -11.43
N LYS A 158 -15.64 -11.25 -10.32
CA LYS A 158 -14.29 -10.82 -9.96
C LYS A 158 -13.93 -11.37 -8.59
N ILE A 159 -12.69 -11.84 -8.49
CA ILE A 159 -12.13 -12.40 -7.27
C ILE A 159 -11.04 -11.44 -6.77
N TYR A 160 -11.16 -11.04 -5.51
CA TYR A 160 -10.18 -10.20 -4.83
C TYR A 160 -9.69 -10.93 -3.57
N GLY A 161 -8.50 -10.61 -3.11
CA GLY A 161 -7.98 -11.18 -1.87
C GLY A 161 -6.56 -10.74 -1.55
N ASP A 162 -6.08 -11.18 -0.39
CA ASP A 162 -4.70 -10.97 0.08
C ASP A 162 -3.85 -12.26 -0.09
N PHE A 163 -4.04 -12.93 -1.20
CA PHE A 163 -3.32 -14.15 -1.59
C PHE A 163 -2.46 -13.91 -2.84
N PHE A 164 -1.47 -14.78 -3.03
CA PHE A 164 -0.65 -14.80 -4.23
C PHE A 164 -1.15 -15.89 -5.18
N ALA A 165 -1.46 -15.51 -6.43
CA ALA A 165 -1.81 -16.43 -7.49
C ALA A 165 -0.62 -16.67 -8.41
N THR A 166 -0.52 -17.89 -8.95
CA THR A 166 0.51 -18.27 -9.92
C THR A 166 0.06 -18.10 -11.37
N GLY A 167 -1.21 -17.69 -11.58
CA GLY A 167 -1.82 -17.43 -12.87
C GLY A 167 -2.87 -16.32 -12.78
N ASP A 168 -3.42 -15.93 -13.94
CA ASP A 168 -4.54 -14.99 -14.02
C ASP A 168 -5.82 -15.65 -13.46
N ILE A 169 -6.54 -14.90 -12.61
CA ILE A 169 -7.80 -15.32 -11.97
C ILE A 169 -8.94 -14.47 -12.52
#